data_00861df52010e037d622a20eaf4132b0
#
_entry.id   00861df52010e037d622a20eaf4132b0
#
_cell.length_a   1.000
_cell.length_b   1.000
_cell.length_c   1.000
_cell.angle_alpha   90.00
_cell.angle_beta   90.00
_cell.angle_gamma   90.00
#
_symmetry.space_group_name_H-M   'P 1'
#
loop_
_entity.id
_entity.type
_entity.pdbx_description
1 polymer ?
#
loop_
_entity_poly.entity_id
_entity_poly.type
_entity_poly.pdbx_seq_one_letter_code
_entity_poly.pdbx_strand_id
1 'polypeptide(L)'
;MKHKYDKELPRQMYTYFVGTVTDASSVPSFSKFARSIGVTLDTLEGYRKHSEFDRAWRDCIEIRRDYLTDCALTRRYDPSFVKFLLGLELGADGENAEDKALAVTVKVEN
;
A
#
# COMPACT_ATOMS: atom_id res chain seq x y z
N MET A 1 -10.91 4.61 21.27
CA MET A 1 -10.53 5.97 21.25
C MET A 1 -10.07 6.47 19.90
N LYS A 2 -10.42 7.68 19.56
CA LYS A 2 -10.14 8.18 18.25
C LYS A 2 -8.78 8.80 18.17
N HIS A 3 -8.02 8.41 17.18
CA HIS A 3 -6.72 8.97 16.93
C HIS A 3 -6.87 10.22 16.08
N LYS A 4 -6.21 11.29 16.44
CA LYS A 4 -6.23 12.48 15.64
C LYS A 4 -4.97 12.59 14.82
N TYR A 5 -5.04 13.38 13.76
CA TYR A 5 -3.86 13.62 12.95
C TYR A 5 -2.78 14.27 13.81
N ASP A 6 -1.56 13.84 13.58
CA ASP A 6 -0.46 14.33 14.35
C ASP A 6 0.76 14.33 13.45
N LYS A 7 1.67 15.23 13.72
CA LYS A 7 2.83 15.44 12.85
C LYS A 7 3.73 14.23 12.76
N GLU A 8 3.66 13.33 13.72
CA GLU A 8 4.48 12.13 13.71
C GLU A 8 3.88 11.03 12.86
N LEU A 9 2.62 11.15 12.47
CA LEU A 9 1.98 10.09 11.71
C LEU A 9 2.67 9.77 10.39
N PRO A 10 3.10 10.77 9.60
CA PRO A 10 3.80 10.44 8.36
C PRO A 10 5.02 9.57 8.61
N ARG A 11 5.79 9.91 9.63
CA ARG A 11 6.98 9.14 9.95
C ARG A 11 6.64 7.77 10.51
N GLN A 12 5.61 7.69 11.34
CA GLN A 12 5.20 6.41 11.90
C GLN A 12 4.73 5.46 10.80
N MET A 13 3.98 5.98 9.84
CA MET A 13 3.52 5.17 8.73
C MET A 13 4.68 4.70 7.86
N TYR A 14 5.59 5.60 7.56
CA TYR A 14 6.77 5.25 6.77
C TYR A 14 7.59 4.19 7.50
N THR A 15 7.82 4.37 8.79
CA THR A 15 8.58 3.40 9.59
C THR A 15 7.91 2.04 9.59
N TYR A 16 6.58 2.03 9.68
CA TYR A 16 5.84 0.77 9.64
C TYR A 16 6.07 0.04 8.31
N PHE A 17 5.97 0.76 7.19
CA PHE A 17 6.14 0.13 5.88
C PHE A 17 7.56 -0.39 5.70
N VAL A 18 8.54 0.46 6.00
CA VAL A 18 9.95 0.07 5.86
C VAL A 18 10.28 -1.10 6.76
N GLY A 19 9.83 -1.04 8.01
CA GLY A 19 10.13 -2.11 8.95
C GLY A 19 9.51 -3.43 8.54
N THR A 20 8.29 -3.38 8.04
CA THR A 20 7.58 -4.59 7.65
C THR A 20 8.27 -5.28 6.46
N VAL A 21 8.67 -4.50 5.44
CA VAL A 21 9.33 -5.11 4.29
C VAL A 21 10.74 -5.56 4.64
N THR A 22 11.41 -4.86 5.55
CA THR A 22 12.75 -5.27 5.99
C THR A 22 12.69 -6.60 6.72
N ASP A 23 11.70 -6.79 7.57
CA ASP A 23 11.50 -8.05 8.27
C ASP A 23 11.04 -9.16 7.36
N ALA A 24 10.43 -8.81 6.24
CA ALA A 24 9.86 -9.77 5.30
C ALA A 24 8.84 -10.68 5.98
N SER A 25 8.18 -10.17 7.02
CA SER A 25 7.24 -10.99 7.78
C SER A 25 5.84 -10.97 7.17
N SER A 26 5.49 -9.91 6.47
CA SER A 26 4.18 -9.80 5.86
C SER A 26 4.21 -8.66 4.86
N VAL A 27 3.12 -8.51 4.13
CA VAL A 27 2.97 -7.39 3.20
C VAL A 27 2.36 -6.23 3.98
N PRO A 28 3.03 -5.07 4.00
CA PRO A 28 2.46 -3.93 4.71
C PRO A 28 1.22 -3.42 3.98
N SER A 29 0.30 -2.85 4.73
CA SER A 29 -0.88 -2.27 4.11
C SER A 29 -1.37 -1.09 4.94
N PHE A 30 -2.05 -0.18 4.27
CA PHE A 30 -2.60 0.99 4.93
C PHE A 30 -3.70 0.59 5.91
N SER A 31 -4.47 -0.44 5.57
CA SER A 31 -5.51 -0.94 6.48
C SER A 31 -4.91 -1.43 7.78
N LYS A 32 -3.82 -2.17 7.69
CA LYS A 32 -3.19 -2.68 8.91
C LYS A 32 -2.62 -1.54 9.74
N PHE A 33 -2.01 -0.57 9.08
CA PHE A 33 -1.50 0.59 9.80
C PHE A 33 -2.64 1.35 10.47
N ALA A 34 -3.74 1.57 9.75
CA ALA A 34 -4.88 2.28 10.32
C ALA A 34 -5.38 1.57 11.58
N ARG A 35 -5.51 0.25 11.51
CA ARG A 35 -5.97 -0.50 12.68
C ARG A 35 -5.00 -0.40 13.84
N SER A 36 -3.70 -0.34 13.54
CA SER A 36 -2.70 -0.27 14.60
C SER A 36 -2.78 1.05 15.37
N ILE A 37 -3.24 2.11 14.74
CA ILE A 37 -3.39 3.39 15.43
C ILE A 37 -4.84 3.69 15.79
N GLY A 38 -5.72 2.73 15.55
CA GLY A 38 -7.11 2.86 16.01
C GLY A 38 -8.02 3.71 15.15
N VAL A 39 -7.75 3.82 13.86
CA VAL A 39 -8.62 4.56 12.95
C VAL A 39 -9.04 3.68 11.79
N THR A 40 -10.03 4.12 11.04
CA THR A 40 -10.44 3.42 9.84
C THR A 40 -9.55 3.85 8.68
N LEU A 41 -9.58 3.05 7.62
CA LEU A 41 -8.84 3.40 6.42
C LEU A 41 -9.33 4.73 5.85
N ASP A 42 -10.65 4.95 5.87
CA ASP A 42 -11.21 6.22 5.38
C ASP A 42 -10.64 7.40 6.14
N THR A 43 -10.53 7.28 7.45
CA THR A 43 -9.97 8.33 8.27
C THR A 43 -8.51 8.56 7.90
N LEU A 44 -7.78 7.47 7.72
CA LEU A 44 -6.38 7.57 7.35
C LEU A 44 -6.22 8.27 6.00
N GLU A 45 -7.05 7.90 5.04
CA GLU A 45 -7.01 8.55 3.73
C GLU A 45 -7.33 10.03 3.84
N GLY A 46 -8.21 10.38 4.73
CA GLY A 46 -8.56 11.78 4.96
C GLY A 46 -7.38 12.62 5.41
N TYR A 47 -6.39 12.00 6.04
CA TYR A 47 -5.20 12.73 6.47
C TYR A 47 -4.32 13.15 5.30
N ARG A 48 -4.58 12.64 4.10
CA ARG A 48 -3.80 13.01 2.92
C ARG A 48 -3.98 14.47 2.53
N LYS A 49 -4.95 15.16 3.10
CA LYS A 49 -5.06 16.59 2.89
C LYS A 49 -3.85 17.33 3.44
N HIS A 50 -3.10 16.72 4.34
CA HIS A 50 -1.84 17.28 4.82
C HIS A 50 -0.75 16.85 3.85
N SER A 51 -0.03 17.81 3.29
CA SER A 51 0.92 17.51 2.21
C SER A 51 2.03 16.57 2.67
N GLU A 52 2.50 16.73 3.90
CA GLU A 52 3.56 15.86 4.39
C GLU A 52 3.06 14.42 4.55
N PHE A 53 1.79 14.24 4.93
CA PHE A 53 1.24 12.92 5.05
C PHE A 53 1.02 12.29 3.68
N ASP A 54 0.54 13.09 2.74
CA ASP A 54 0.32 12.60 1.39
C ASP A 54 1.62 12.16 0.74
N ARG A 55 2.70 12.90 0.99
CA ARG A 55 4.01 12.51 0.47
C ARG A 55 4.44 11.17 1.04
N ALA A 56 4.28 10.99 2.36
CA ALA A 56 4.63 9.72 2.98
C ALA A 56 3.76 8.60 2.46
N TRP A 57 2.49 8.88 2.22
CA TRP A 57 1.56 7.90 1.66
C TRP A 57 2.06 7.40 0.31
N ARG A 58 2.47 8.31 -0.55
CA ARG A 58 2.97 7.95 -1.87
C ARG A 58 4.26 7.15 -1.79
N ASP A 59 5.14 7.54 -0.87
CA ASP A 59 6.38 6.79 -0.66
C ASP A 59 6.05 5.37 -0.20
N CYS A 60 5.06 5.21 0.65
CA CYS A 60 4.67 3.89 1.13
C CYS A 60 4.10 3.04 0.01
N ILE A 61 3.36 3.64 -0.92
CA ILE A 61 2.87 2.92 -2.07
C ILE A 61 4.05 2.34 -2.86
N GLU A 62 5.08 3.15 -3.06
CA GLU A 62 6.23 2.68 -3.80
C GLU A 62 7.00 1.59 -3.06
N ILE A 63 7.16 1.75 -1.75
CA ILE A 63 7.83 0.75 -0.95
C ILE A 63 7.10 -0.58 -1.06
N ARG A 64 5.79 -0.56 -0.96
CA ARG A 64 4.99 -1.78 -1.06
C ARG A 64 5.11 -2.40 -2.44
N ARG A 65 5.04 -1.57 -3.47
CA ARG A 65 5.14 -2.05 -4.85
C ARG A 65 6.50 -2.71 -5.11
N ASP A 66 7.57 -2.05 -4.67
CA ASP A 66 8.91 -2.59 -4.87
C ASP A 66 9.06 -3.92 -4.14
N TYR A 67 8.54 -3.99 -2.91
CA TYR A 67 8.63 -5.21 -2.14
C TYR A 67 7.88 -6.36 -2.83
N LEU A 68 6.67 -6.08 -3.32
CA LEU A 68 5.88 -7.12 -3.99
C LEU A 68 6.54 -7.56 -5.28
N THR A 69 7.14 -6.62 -6.00
CA THR A 69 7.86 -6.95 -7.22
C THR A 69 9.03 -7.86 -6.92
N ASP A 70 9.80 -7.53 -5.89
CA ASP A 70 10.92 -8.36 -5.49
C ASP A 70 10.46 -9.75 -5.07
N CYS A 71 9.36 -9.83 -4.34
CA CYS A 71 8.82 -11.11 -3.92
C CYS A 71 8.41 -11.97 -5.10
N ALA A 72 7.85 -11.35 -6.13
CA ALA A 72 7.48 -12.08 -7.33
C ALA A 72 8.71 -12.60 -8.05
N LEU A 73 9.75 -11.78 -8.13
CA LEU A 73 10.99 -12.17 -8.80
C LEU A 73 11.71 -13.29 -8.05
N THR A 74 11.61 -13.29 -6.73
CA THR A 74 12.24 -14.32 -5.91
C THR A 74 11.30 -15.49 -5.65
N ARG A 75 10.09 -15.43 -6.17
CA ARG A 75 9.09 -16.47 -6.03
C ARG A 75 8.63 -16.69 -4.58
N ARG A 76 8.72 -15.67 -3.78
CA ARG A 76 8.18 -15.74 -2.41
C ARG A 76 6.67 -15.81 -2.42
N TYR A 77 6.06 -15.13 -3.39
CA TYR A 77 4.62 -15.15 -3.58
C TYR A 77 4.37 -15.51 -5.02
N ASP A 78 3.19 -16.04 -5.27
CA ASP A 78 2.79 -16.34 -6.64
C ASP A 78 2.79 -15.04 -7.46
N PRO A 79 3.47 -15.01 -8.61
CA PRO A 79 3.51 -13.77 -9.42
C PRO A 79 2.15 -13.27 -9.84
N SER A 80 1.20 -14.17 -10.11
CA SER A 80 -0.14 -13.74 -10.49
C SER A 80 -0.82 -13.02 -9.34
N PHE A 81 -0.63 -13.52 -8.12
CA PHE A 81 -1.20 -12.90 -6.94
C PHE A 81 -0.60 -11.51 -6.72
N VAL A 82 0.72 -11.38 -6.92
CA VAL A 82 1.37 -10.09 -6.77
C VAL A 82 0.82 -9.09 -7.78
N LYS A 83 0.66 -9.52 -9.02
CA LYS A 83 0.10 -8.65 -10.04
C LYS A 83 -1.31 -8.21 -9.70
N PHE A 84 -2.09 -9.13 -9.15
CA PHE A 84 -3.44 -8.80 -8.71
C PHE A 84 -3.40 -7.72 -7.62
N LEU A 85 -2.52 -7.88 -6.63
CA LEU A 85 -2.41 -6.89 -5.56
C LEU A 85 -1.98 -5.53 -6.08
N LEU A 86 -1.03 -5.50 -7.00
CA LEU A 86 -0.58 -4.24 -7.58
C LEU A 86 -1.70 -3.59 -8.36
N GLY A 87 -2.50 -4.40 -9.04
CA GLY A 87 -3.64 -3.87 -9.76
C GLY A 87 -4.67 -3.24 -8.83
N LEU A 88 -4.91 -3.87 -7.70
CA LEU A 88 -5.83 -3.31 -6.72
C LEU A 88 -5.32 -1.99 -6.17
N GLU A 89 -4.02 -1.89 -5.96
CA GLU A 89 -3.44 -0.63 -5.51
C GLU A 89 -3.68 0.48 -6.49
N LEU A 90 -3.46 0.19 -7.76
CA LEU A 90 -3.72 1.16 -8.81
C LEU A 90 -5.20 1.49 -8.86
N GLY A 91 -6.04 0.49 -8.63
CA GLY A 91 -7.47 0.70 -8.61
C GLY A 91 -7.92 1.63 -7.51
N ALA A 92 -7.23 1.61 -6.39
CA ALA A 92 -7.58 2.48 -5.27
C ALA A 92 -7.25 3.94 -5.59
N ASP A 93 -6.32 4.16 -6.50
CA ASP A 93 -5.83 5.50 -6.79
C ASP A 93 -6.51 6.18 -7.94
N GLY A 94 -7.14 5.44 -8.85
CA GLY A 94 -7.70 6.04 -10.04
C GLY A 94 -8.97 5.36 -10.45
N GLU A 95 -9.87 6.14 -11.03
CA GLU A 95 -11.15 5.59 -11.40
C GLU A 95 -11.06 4.55 -12.47
N ASN A 96 -10.07 4.64 -13.33
CA ASN A 96 -9.91 3.65 -14.40
C ASN A 96 -8.94 2.56 -14.06
N ALA A 97 -8.43 2.56 -12.85
CA ALA A 97 -7.40 1.62 -12.49
C ALA A 97 -7.94 0.20 -12.45
N GLU A 98 -9.21 0.05 -12.14
CA GLU A 98 -9.81 -1.27 -12.13
C GLU A 98 -9.78 -1.88 -13.52
N ASP A 99 -10.14 -1.09 -14.53
CA ASP A 99 -10.07 -1.56 -15.91
C ASP A 99 -8.64 -1.88 -16.30
N LYS A 100 -7.70 -1.06 -15.86
CA LYS A 100 -6.32 -1.32 -16.15
C LYS A 100 -5.85 -2.61 -15.50
N ALA A 101 -6.28 -2.84 -14.29
CA ALA A 101 -5.91 -4.06 -13.60
C ALA A 101 -6.46 -5.28 -14.32
N LEU A 102 -7.70 -5.20 -14.77
CA LEU A 102 -8.29 -6.30 -15.53
C LEU A 102 -7.58 -6.51 -16.84
N ALA A 103 -7.23 -5.42 -17.53
CA ALA A 103 -6.51 -5.54 -18.78
C ALA A 103 -5.15 -6.17 -18.59
N VAL A 104 -4.46 -5.79 -17.54
CA VAL A 104 -3.16 -6.39 -17.26
C VAL A 104 -3.30 -7.87 -16.97
N THR A 105 -4.32 -8.24 -16.22
CA THR A 105 -4.57 -9.64 -15.90
C THR A 105 -4.82 -10.45 -17.16
N VAL A 106 -5.63 -9.91 -18.05
CA VAL A 106 -5.92 -10.59 -19.31
C VAL A 106 -4.65 -10.79 -20.13
N LYS A 107 -3.84 -9.75 -20.20
CA LYS A 107 -2.59 -9.86 -20.97
C LYS A 107 -1.66 -10.89 -20.39
N VAL A 108 -1.63 -11.00 -19.10
CA VAL A 108 -0.74 -11.95 -18.44
C VAL A 108 -1.15 -13.37 -18.75
N GLU A 109 -2.43 -13.60 -18.93
CA GLU A 109 -2.90 -14.95 -19.20
C GLU A 109 -2.62 -15.41 -20.60
N ASN A 110 -2.32 -14.49 -21.48
CA ASN A 110 -1.94 -14.86 -22.82
C ASN A 110 -0.50 -15.33 -22.84
#